data_22a769a7cd12f7f24a30b187fb1bd622
#
_entry.id   22a769a7cd12f7f24a30b187fb1bd622
#
_cell.length_a   1.000
_cell.length_b   1.000
_cell.length_c   1.000
_cell.angle_alpha   90.00
_cell.angle_beta   90.00
_cell.angle_gamma   90.00
#
_symmetry.space_group_name_H-M   'P 1'
#
loop_
_entity.id
_entity.type
_entity.pdbx_description
1 polymer ?
#
loop_
_entity_poly.entity_id
_entity_poly.type
_entity_poly.pdbx_seq_one_letter_code
_entity_poly.pdbx_strand_id
1 'polypeptide(L)'
;MPPEATASGDSGTGSGGGAALTAAESLTVKGRAPKTGYSRERFGSAWADTDSNSCDTRDDILKRDLKQVKFTDGDCKVSYGVLESDPYSGKEVVYKRGASLVDIDHLVALSDAWQKGAKYWDASKRIALANDPLNLLTVGASPNRSKGDGDTATWVPPKAYRCTYVAAQVAVKKKYGLWVTSAEKAAMVKVLSTCSKQALPTGGNPTNAPARFHAN
;
A
#
# COMPACT_ATOMS: atom_id res chain seq x y z
N MET A 1 40.25 -36.17 -21.55
CA MET A 1 39.67 -34.85 -21.93
C MET A 1 38.18 -35.06 -22.05
N PRO A 2 37.36 -34.49 -21.16
CA PRO A 2 35.91 -34.42 -21.36
C PRO A 2 35.55 -33.13 -22.13
N PRO A 3 34.45 -33.09 -22.88
CA PRO A 3 34.10 -31.96 -23.74
C PRO A 3 33.46 -30.81 -22.96
N GLU A 4 33.84 -29.58 -23.38
CA GLU A 4 33.27 -28.32 -22.88
C GLU A 4 31.78 -28.20 -23.22
N ALA A 5 30.99 -27.84 -22.21
CA ALA A 5 29.59 -27.46 -22.37
C ALA A 5 29.53 -25.97 -22.74
N THR A 6 29.14 -25.68 -23.96
CA THR A 6 28.82 -24.33 -24.42
C THR A 6 27.52 -23.86 -23.76
N ALA A 7 27.62 -22.89 -22.85
CA ALA A 7 26.46 -22.15 -22.35
C ALA A 7 25.94 -21.20 -23.41
N SER A 8 24.77 -21.49 -23.94
CA SER A 8 24.03 -20.57 -24.81
C SER A 8 23.47 -19.44 -23.94
N GLY A 9 24.02 -18.24 -24.07
CA GLY A 9 23.50 -17.04 -23.47
C GLY A 9 22.20 -16.61 -24.16
N ASP A 10 21.11 -16.73 -23.47
CA ASP A 10 19.84 -16.12 -23.86
C ASP A 10 19.91 -14.61 -23.56
N SER A 11 20.18 -13.85 -24.60
CA SER A 11 20.14 -12.38 -24.57
C SER A 11 18.71 -11.91 -24.72
N GLY A 12 17.91 -12.05 -23.66
CA GLY A 12 16.63 -11.39 -23.55
C GLY A 12 16.84 -9.87 -23.51
N THR A 13 16.63 -9.18 -24.62
CA THR A 13 16.49 -7.72 -24.68
C THR A 13 15.25 -7.28 -23.91
N GLY A 14 15.36 -7.25 -22.59
CA GLY A 14 14.36 -6.66 -21.71
C GLY A 14 14.34 -5.15 -21.91
N SER A 15 13.23 -4.63 -22.41
CA SER A 15 12.89 -3.22 -22.43
C SER A 15 13.23 -2.59 -21.07
N GLY A 16 14.00 -1.47 -21.06
CA GLY A 16 14.64 -0.87 -19.89
C GLY A 16 13.72 -0.21 -18.85
N GLY A 17 12.58 -0.78 -18.55
CA GLY A 17 11.67 -0.36 -17.49
C GLY A 17 11.91 -1.14 -16.19
N GLY A 18 11.89 -0.45 -15.02
CA GLY A 18 11.97 -1.11 -13.72
C GLY A 18 10.80 -2.07 -13.49
N ALA A 19 10.97 -3.00 -12.54
CA ALA A 19 9.96 -4.02 -12.21
C ALA A 19 8.57 -3.42 -11.89
N ALA A 20 8.55 -2.24 -11.27
CA ALA A 20 7.31 -1.53 -10.98
C ALA A 20 6.58 -1.06 -12.25
N LEU A 21 7.31 -0.59 -13.28
CA LEU A 21 6.71 -0.18 -14.55
C LEU A 21 6.09 -1.38 -15.26
N THR A 22 6.83 -2.46 -15.43
CA THR A 22 6.32 -3.70 -16.04
C THR A 22 5.08 -4.22 -15.32
N ALA A 23 5.08 -4.16 -13.99
CA ALA A 23 3.93 -4.55 -13.19
C ALA A 23 2.70 -3.63 -13.43
N ALA A 24 2.91 -2.30 -13.51
CA ALA A 24 1.84 -1.35 -13.81
C ALA A 24 1.22 -1.60 -15.19
N GLU A 25 2.03 -1.87 -16.20
CA GLU A 25 1.61 -2.20 -17.56
C GLU A 25 0.77 -3.49 -17.61
N SER A 26 1.04 -4.44 -16.69
CA SER A 26 0.28 -5.71 -16.61
C SER A 26 -1.08 -5.60 -15.89
N LEU A 27 -1.39 -4.47 -15.21
CA LEU A 27 -2.65 -4.33 -14.48
C LEU A 27 -3.86 -4.33 -15.44
N THR A 28 -4.89 -5.07 -15.04
CA THR A 28 -6.16 -5.14 -15.76
C THR A 28 -6.88 -3.79 -15.75
N VAL A 29 -7.36 -3.34 -16.90
CA VAL A 29 -8.15 -2.10 -17.02
C VAL A 29 -9.64 -2.43 -17.06
N LYS A 30 -10.42 -1.79 -16.15
CA LYS A 30 -11.89 -1.82 -16.12
C LYS A 30 -12.44 -0.49 -15.62
N GLY A 31 -13.69 -0.18 -15.90
CA GLY A 31 -14.41 0.93 -15.29
C GLY A 31 -14.61 0.74 -13.78
N ARG A 32 -14.90 1.82 -13.06
CA ARG A 32 -15.24 1.75 -11.64
C ARG A 32 -16.55 1.00 -11.43
N ALA A 33 -16.59 0.07 -10.49
CA ALA A 33 -17.84 -0.49 -10.00
C ALA A 33 -18.61 0.58 -9.18
N PRO A 34 -19.94 0.46 -9.08
CA PRO A 34 -20.74 1.37 -8.25
C PRO A 34 -20.26 1.36 -6.78
N LYS A 35 -20.17 2.55 -6.18
CA LYS A 35 -19.82 2.73 -4.76
C LYS A 35 -20.92 2.22 -3.81
N THR A 36 -22.12 1.98 -4.32
CA THR A 36 -23.26 1.46 -3.55
C THR A 36 -22.89 0.25 -2.70
N GLY A 37 -23.26 0.29 -1.42
CA GLY A 37 -22.94 -0.75 -0.44
C GLY A 37 -21.55 -0.65 0.18
N TYR A 38 -20.76 0.36 -0.17
CA TYR A 38 -19.51 0.64 0.51
C TYR A 38 -19.75 1.20 1.92
N SER A 39 -19.07 0.61 2.88
CA SER A 39 -18.80 1.20 4.18
C SER A 39 -17.45 0.67 4.70
N ARG A 40 -16.86 1.36 5.67
CA ARG A 40 -15.57 0.90 6.22
C ARG A 40 -15.70 -0.42 6.99
N GLU A 41 -16.85 -0.66 7.60
CA GLU A 41 -17.18 -1.88 8.35
C GLU A 41 -17.15 -3.14 7.46
N ARG A 42 -17.33 -2.98 6.15
CA ARG A 42 -17.16 -4.07 5.18
C ARG A 42 -15.72 -4.60 5.10
N PHE A 43 -14.77 -3.87 5.65
CA PHE A 43 -13.35 -4.23 5.74
C PHE A 43 -12.96 -4.69 7.15
N GLY A 44 -13.95 -5.00 8.01
CA GLY A 44 -13.78 -5.51 9.37
C GLY A 44 -13.48 -4.42 10.39
N SER A 45 -13.13 -4.89 11.60
CA SER A 45 -12.71 -3.99 12.67
C SER A 45 -11.45 -3.22 12.31
N ALA A 46 -11.40 -1.95 12.69
CA ALA A 46 -10.21 -1.15 12.49
C ALA A 46 -9.01 -1.77 13.21
N TRP A 47 -7.89 -1.86 12.50
CA TRP A 47 -6.59 -2.28 13.04
C TRP A 47 -6.56 -3.69 13.61
N ALA A 48 -7.28 -4.62 12.96
CA ALA A 48 -7.30 -6.03 13.37
C ALA A 48 -5.88 -6.63 13.33
N ASP A 49 -5.48 -7.30 14.40
CA ASP A 49 -4.24 -8.07 14.51
C ASP A 49 -4.30 -9.30 13.58
N THR A 50 -4.07 -9.08 12.28
CA THR A 50 -4.20 -10.13 11.26
C THR A 50 -2.97 -11.02 11.14
N ASP A 51 -1.83 -10.62 11.68
CA ASP A 51 -0.60 -11.41 11.71
C ASP A 51 -0.40 -12.17 13.02
N SER A 52 -1.30 -11.93 14.00
CA SER A 52 -1.33 -12.63 15.29
C SER A 52 -0.09 -12.38 16.15
N ASN A 53 0.46 -11.18 16.09
CA ASN A 53 1.61 -10.78 16.89
C ASN A 53 1.21 -10.17 18.26
N SER A 54 -0.11 -10.09 18.55
CA SER A 54 -0.72 -9.52 19.75
C SER A 54 -0.69 -7.99 19.84
N CYS A 55 -0.23 -7.30 18.80
CA CYS A 55 -0.33 -5.85 18.65
C CYS A 55 -1.42 -5.52 17.63
N ASP A 56 -2.03 -4.35 17.72
CA ASP A 56 -2.92 -3.92 16.64
C ASP A 56 -2.11 -3.44 15.43
N THR A 57 -2.65 -3.65 14.24
CA THR A 57 -1.98 -3.29 12.99
C THR A 57 -1.56 -1.80 12.94
N ARG A 58 -2.31 -0.89 13.57
CA ARG A 58 -1.93 0.53 13.63
C ARG A 58 -0.62 0.73 14.38
N ASP A 59 -0.48 0.09 15.53
CA ASP A 59 0.72 0.20 16.36
C ASP A 59 1.93 -0.46 15.70
N ASP A 60 1.74 -1.56 14.96
CA ASP A 60 2.79 -2.18 14.14
C ASP A 60 3.31 -1.22 13.06
N ILE A 61 2.43 -0.53 12.35
CA ILE A 61 2.81 0.43 11.33
C ILE A 61 3.50 1.64 11.94
N LEU A 62 3.01 2.17 13.07
CA LEU A 62 3.68 3.25 13.81
C LEU A 62 5.08 2.83 14.26
N LYS A 63 5.23 1.62 14.83
CA LYS A 63 6.52 1.06 15.25
C LYS A 63 7.49 0.88 14.07
N ARG A 64 6.98 0.47 12.90
CA ARG A 64 7.77 0.30 11.67
C ARG A 64 8.31 1.62 11.11
N ASP A 65 7.46 2.67 11.09
CA ASP A 65 7.73 3.88 10.31
C ASP A 65 8.31 5.04 11.14
N LEU A 66 8.06 5.07 12.44
CA LEU A 66 8.54 6.14 13.32
C LEU A 66 9.94 5.85 13.85
N LYS A 67 10.68 6.90 14.16
CA LYS A 67 11.91 6.89 14.95
C LYS A 67 11.65 7.30 16.39
N GLN A 68 12.60 7.04 17.28
CA GLN A 68 12.53 7.40 18.69
C GLN A 68 11.23 6.94 19.37
N VAL A 69 10.77 5.75 19.02
CA VAL A 69 9.49 5.21 19.47
C VAL A 69 9.49 5.00 20.98
N LYS A 70 8.40 5.44 21.65
CA LYS A 70 8.11 5.14 23.05
C LYS A 70 6.75 4.44 23.13
N PHE A 71 6.60 3.58 24.12
CA PHE A 71 5.39 2.81 24.34
C PHE A 71 4.69 3.25 25.63
N THR A 72 3.37 3.04 25.74
CA THR A 72 2.62 3.27 26.98
C THR A 72 2.85 2.13 27.95
N ASP A 73 2.80 0.90 27.43
CA ASP A 73 3.03 -0.35 28.15
C ASP A 73 3.60 -1.39 27.18
N GLY A 74 4.43 -2.28 27.68
CA GLY A 74 5.05 -3.32 26.87
C GLY A 74 5.77 -2.76 25.65
N ASP A 75 5.58 -3.45 24.49
CA ASP A 75 6.25 -3.14 23.22
C ASP A 75 5.26 -2.98 22.02
N CYS A 76 3.96 -2.95 22.30
CA CYS A 76 2.93 -2.79 21.30
C CYS A 76 2.43 -1.34 21.19
N LYS A 77 1.90 -0.78 22.27
CA LYS A 77 1.13 0.48 22.23
C LYS A 77 2.03 1.72 22.14
N VAL A 78 2.28 2.16 20.92
CA VAL A 78 3.12 3.34 20.65
C VAL A 78 2.47 4.61 21.22
N SER A 79 3.19 5.31 22.11
CA SER A 79 2.74 6.56 22.73
C SER A 79 3.36 7.80 22.10
N TYR A 80 4.59 7.67 21.57
CA TYR A 80 5.36 8.76 20.97
C TYR A 80 6.26 8.21 19.87
N GLY A 81 6.60 9.06 18.91
CA GLY A 81 7.60 8.80 17.88
C GLY A 81 7.76 9.99 16.93
N VAL A 82 8.75 9.93 16.07
CA VAL A 82 9.06 10.98 15.09
C VAL A 82 9.01 10.40 13.69
N LEU A 83 8.17 10.94 12.84
CA LEU A 83 8.18 10.74 11.41
C LEU A 83 9.14 11.77 10.81
N GLU A 84 10.43 11.42 10.68
CA GLU A 84 11.49 12.35 10.29
C GLU A 84 11.26 13.00 8.92
N SER A 85 10.62 12.30 8.02
CA SER A 85 10.24 12.83 6.70
C SER A 85 8.91 12.21 6.28
N ASP A 86 7.83 12.95 6.48
CA ASP A 86 6.51 12.53 6.04
C ASP A 86 6.50 12.28 4.52
N PRO A 87 6.14 11.07 4.07
CA PRO A 87 6.11 10.73 2.65
C PRO A 87 5.24 11.67 1.79
N TYR A 88 4.25 12.31 2.41
CA TYR A 88 3.27 13.14 1.71
C TYR A 88 3.56 14.65 1.75
N SER A 89 4.47 15.11 2.62
CA SER A 89 4.85 16.52 2.67
C SER A 89 6.36 16.77 2.70
N GLY A 90 7.16 15.74 2.97
CA GLY A 90 8.61 15.84 3.18
C GLY A 90 9.00 16.51 4.49
N LYS A 91 8.05 16.80 5.38
CA LYS A 91 8.28 17.49 6.66
C LYS A 91 8.40 16.49 7.80
N GLU A 92 9.11 16.87 8.85
CA GLU A 92 9.07 16.14 10.11
C GLU A 92 7.71 16.32 10.79
N VAL A 93 7.17 15.23 11.34
CA VAL A 93 5.93 15.23 12.11
C VAL A 93 6.13 14.42 13.40
N VAL A 94 5.84 15.05 14.53
CA VAL A 94 5.92 14.37 15.83
C VAL A 94 4.58 13.68 16.11
N TYR A 95 4.63 12.36 16.32
CA TYR A 95 3.50 11.58 16.79
C TYR A 95 3.41 11.62 18.32
N LYS A 96 2.23 11.94 18.81
CA LYS A 96 1.84 11.74 20.22
C LYS A 96 0.47 11.10 20.23
N ARG A 97 0.30 10.00 20.98
CA ARG A 97 -1.01 9.32 21.06
C ARG A 97 -2.06 10.29 21.58
N GLY A 98 -3.21 10.33 20.92
CA GLY A 98 -4.29 11.27 21.21
C GLY A 98 -4.22 12.60 20.45
N ALA A 99 -3.10 12.95 19.84
CA ALA A 99 -3.01 14.08 18.92
C ALA A 99 -3.31 13.63 17.48
N SER A 100 -3.95 14.50 16.68
CA SER A 100 -4.40 14.20 15.32
C SER A 100 -3.44 14.67 14.23
N LEU A 101 -2.12 14.60 14.45
CA LEU A 101 -1.10 15.07 13.51
C LEU A 101 -0.61 13.99 12.55
N VAL A 102 -0.78 12.72 12.91
CA VAL A 102 -0.33 11.56 12.14
C VAL A 102 -1.49 10.59 11.94
N ASP A 103 -1.67 10.14 10.71
CA ASP A 103 -2.60 9.09 10.30
C ASP A 103 -1.83 7.85 9.82
N ILE A 104 -2.49 6.70 9.82
CA ILE A 104 -2.10 5.55 9.01
C ILE A 104 -2.99 5.56 7.77
N ASP A 105 -2.37 5.78 6.63
CA ASP A 105 -3.06 5.81 5.33
C ASP A 105 -3.08 4.42 4.68
N HIS A 106 -4.18 4.13 3.98
CA HIS A 106 -4.24 3.06 3.01
C HIS A 106 -3.73 3.58 1.66
N LEU A 107 -2.56 3.14 1.19
CA LEU A 107 -1.98 3.55 -0.10
C LEU A 107 -2.99 3.39 -1.25
N VAL A 108 -3.68 2.26 -1.29
CA VAL A 108 -4.91 2.06 -2.06
C VAL A 108 -6.09 2.25 -1.11
N ALA A 109 -6.76 3.39 -1.19
CA ALA A 109 -7.87 3.73 -0.31
C ALA A 109 -8.97 2.66 -0.37
N LEU A 110 -9.59 2.34 0.77
CA LEU A 110 -10.59 1.26 0.85
C LEU A 110 -11.79 1.50 -0.08
N SER A 111 -12.22 2.75 -0.20
CA SER A 111 -13.30 3.15 -1.13
C SER A 111 -12.88 3.01 -2.60
N ASP A 112 -11.62 3.29 -2.94
CA ASP A 112 -11.07 3.05 -4.27
C ASP A 112 -10.97 1.55 -4.57
N ALA A 113 -10.45 0.77 -3.62
CA ALA A 113 -10.40 -0.69 -3.73
C ALA A 113 -11.78 -1.32 -3.91
N TRP A 114 -12.81 -0.82 -3.19
CA TRP A 114 -14.19 -1.27 -3.35
C TRP A 114 -14.65 -1.15 -4.79
N GLN A 115 -14.45 0.01 -5.40
CA GLN A 115 -14.85 0.30 -6.77
C GLN A 115 -13.97 -0.40 -7.83
N LYS A 116 -12.85 -0.99 -7.41
CA LYS A 116 -11.88 -1.66 -8.30
C LYS A 116 -11.72 -3.15 -8.01
N GLY A 117 -12.72 -3.76 -7.38
CA GLY A 117 -12.78 -5.23 -7.22
C GLY A 117 -13.19 -5.70 -5.84
N ALA A 118 -12.83 -5.01 -4.76
CA ALA A 118 -13.07 -5.49 -3.39
C ALA A 118 -14.56 -5.64 -3.05
N LYS A 119 -15.45 -4.97 -3.78
CA LYS A 119 -16.91 -5.15 -3.69
C LYS A 119 -17.33 -6.61 -3.87
N TYR A 120 -16.63 -7.35 -4.71
CA TYR A 120 -16.97 -8.72 -5.12
C TYR A 120 -16.23 -9.79 -4.32
N TRP A 121 -15.39 -9.39 -3.34
CA TRP A 121 -14.64 -10.32 -2.52
C TRP A 121 -15.44 -10.76 -1.28
N ASP A 122 -15.01 -11.84 -0.68
CA ASP A 122 -15.43 -12.20 0.67
C ASP A 122 -14.86 -11.22 1.73
N ALA A 123 -15.40 -11.30 2.94
CA ALA A 123 -14.99 -10.43 4.04
C ALA A 123 -13.51 -10.65 4.42
N SER A 124 -13.05 -11.91 4.43
CA SER A 124 -11.68 -12.26 4.81
C SER A 124 -10.63 -11.54 3.96
N LYS A 125 -10.84 -11.49 2.63
CA LYS A 125 -9.93 -10.79 1.72
C LYS A 125 -9.98 -9.26 1.88
N ARG A 126 -11.17 -8.68 2.15
CA ARG A 126 -11.29 -7.24 2.45
C ARG A 126 -10.58 -6.86 3.74
N ILE A 127 -10.75 -7.67 4.81
CA ILE A 127 -10.07 -7.47 6.09
C ILE A 127 -8.54 -7.55 5.91
N ALA A 128 -8.07 -8.52 5.14
CA ALA A 128 -6.65 -8.66 4.83
C ALA A 128 -6.10 -7.40 4.15
N LEU A 129 -6.76 -6.88 3.11
CA LEU A 129 -6.33 -5.65 2.43
C LEU A 129 -6.25 -4.45 3.38
N ALA A 130 -7.23 -4.32 4.29
CA ALA A 130 -7.31 -3.19 5.22
C ALA A 130 -6.21 -3.22 6.30
N ASN A 131 -5.65 -4.39 6.59
CA ASN A 131 -4.65 -4.59 7.62
C ASN A 131 -3.31 -5.12 7.05
N ASP A 132 -3.10 -5.03 5.74
CA ASP A 132 -1.85 -5.43 5.12
C ASP A 132 -0.78 -4.35 5.27
N PRO A 133 0.36 -4.62 5.93
CA PRO A 133 1.47 -3.67 6.02
C PRO A 133 1.95 -3.13 4.67
N LEU A 134 1.78 -3.89 3.57
CA LEU A 134 2.09 -3.43 2.22
C LEU A 134 1.18 -2.28 1.76
N ASN A 135 -0.06 -2.22 2.26
CA ASN A 135 -1.03 -1.18 1.92
C ASN A 135 -1.07 -0.02 2.94
N LEU A 136 -0.30 -0.08 3.99
CA LEU A 136 -0.37 0.87 5.10
C LEU A 136 0.91 1.70 5.23
N LEU A 137 0.74 2.98 5.51
CA LEU A 137 1.85 3.94 5.63
C LEU A 137 1.53 5.01 6.69
N THR A 138 2.51 5.30 7.55
CA THR A 138 2.43 6.42 8.49
C THR A 138 2.67 7.73 7.74
N VAL A 139 1.76 8.68 7.85
CA VAL A 139 1.78 9.95 7.11
C VAL A 139 1.28 11.12 7.97
N GLY A 140 1.60 12.34 7.57
CA GLY A 140 0.98 13.54 8.14
C GLY A 140 -0.52 13.58 7.87
N ALA A 141 -1.33 13.88 8.88
CA ALA A 141 -2.79 13.85 8.78
C ALA A 141 -3.34 14.87 7.77
N SER A 142 -2.75 16.07 7.68
CA SER A 142 -3.21 17.10 6.75
C SER A 142 -3.07 16.70 5.28
N PRO A 143 -1.89 16.26 4.79
CA PRO A 143 -1.77 15.80 3.42
C PRO A 143 -2.55 14.51 3.15
N ASN A 144 -2.74 13.64 4.14
CA ASN A 144 -3.59 12.45 4.01
C ASN A 144 -5.06 12.82 3.74
N ARG A 145 -5.59 13.82 4.43
CA ARG A 145 -6.94 14.35 4.16
C ARG A 145 -7.07 14.95 2.77
N SER A 146 -6.01 15.60 2.27
CA SER A 146 -5.95 16.08 0.89
C SER A 146 -5.97 14.96 -0.14
N LYS A 147 -5.33 13.82 0.14
CA LYS A 147 -5.39 12.62 -0.70
C LYS A 147 -6.81 12.04 -0.75
N GLY A 148 -7.45 11.91 0.41
CA GLY A 148 -8.77 11.28 0.53
C GLY A 148 -8.83 9.89 -0.11
N ASP A 149 -9.85 9.63 -0.91
CA ASP A 149 -10.02 8.37 -1.68
C ASP A 149 -9.31 8.41 -3.06
N GLY A 150 -8.40 9.37 -3.28
CA GLY A 150 -7.72 9.58 -4.56
C GLY A 150 -6.85 8.39 -5.00
N ASP A 151 -6.90 8.09 -6.29
CA ASP A 151 -5.97 7.19 -6.97
C ASP A 151 -4.84 7.95 -7.66
N THR A 152 -3.90 7.26 -8.31
CA THR A 152 -2.76 7.90 -8.99
C THR A 152 -3.14 8.91 -10.07
N ALA A 153 -4.35 8.82 -10.65
CA ALA A 153 -4.82 9.80 -11.63
C ALA A 153 -5.27 11.12 -11.01
N THR A 154 -5.66 11.11 -9.74
CA THR A 154 -6.25 12.26 -9.07
C THR A 154 -5.34 12.88 -8.02
N TRP A 155 -4.46 12.10 -7.43
CA TRP A 155 -3.52 12.56 -6.41
C TRP A 155 -2.22 11.76 -6.41
N VAL A 156 -1.10 12.44 -6.25
CA VAL A 156 0.23 11.86 -6.01
C VAL A 156 1.02 12.73 -5.03
N PRO A 157 1.91 12.14 -4.22
CA PRO A 157 2.76 12.90 -3.31
C PRO A 157 3.83 13.72 -4.04
N PRO A 158 4.61 14.54 -3.31
CA PRO A 158 5.76 15.25 -3.86
C PRO A 158 6.75 14.33 -4.59
N LYS A 159 7.53 14.91 -5.51
CA LYS A 159 8.44 14.17 -6.41
C LYS A 159 9.35 13.18 -5.68
N ALA A 160 9.86 13.55 -4.50
CA ALA A 160 10.80 12.73 -3.73
C ALA A 160 10.24 11.34 -3.36
N TYR A 161 8.93 11.22 -3.13
CA TYR A 161 8.30 9.96 -2.74
C TYR A 161 7.41 9.34 -3.83
N ARG A 162 7.17 10.05 -4.91
CA ARG A 162 6.18 9.69 -5.95
C ARG A 162 6.42 8.33 -6.58
N CYS A 163 7.67 8.02 -6.92
CA CYS A 163 8.02 6.73 -7.53
C CYS A 163 7.73 5.56 -6.57
N THR A 164 8.15 5.69 -5.33
CA THR A 164 7.90 4.70 -4.26
C THR A 164 6.41 4.52 -4.00
N TYR A 165 5.66 5.62 -3.91
CA TYR A 165 4.21 5.60 -3.69
C TYR A 165 3.47 4.85 -4.80
N VAL A 166 3.75 5.21 -6.07
CA VAL A 166 3.08 4.59 -7.21
C VAL A 166 3.46 3.11 -7.34
N ALA A 167 4.73 2.77 -7.12
CA ALA A 167 5.16 1.37 -7.09
C ALA A 167 4.46 0.57 -5.99
N ALA A 168 4.26 1.15 -4.80
CA ALA A 168 3.53 0.50 -3.72
C ALA A 168 2.05 0.29 -4.06
N GLN A 169 1.38 1.28 -4.66
CA GLN A 169 0.00 1.10 -5.14
C GLN A 169 -0.10 -0.03 -6.19
N VAL A 170 0.84 -0.10 -7.13
CA VAL A 170 0.90 -1.17 -8.13
C VAL A 170 1.09 -2.53 -7.45
N ALA A 171 2.00 -2.62 -6.47
CA ALA A 171 2.24 -3.85 -5.72
C ALA A 171 0.98 -4.36 -4.99
N VAL A 172 0.28 -3.47 -4.29
CA VAL A 172 -0.99 -3.80 -3.62
C VAL A 172 -2.04 -4.26 -4.62
N LYS A 173 -2.24 -3.51 -5.71
CA LYS A 173 -3.23 -3.87 -6.73
C LYS A 173 -2.93 -5.22 -7.38
N LYS A 174 -1.67 -5.48 -7.68
CA LYS A 174 -1.23 -6.78 -8.23
C LYS A 174 -1.45 -7.92 -7.23
N LYS A 175 -1.03 -7.75 -5.97
CA LYS A 175 -1.18 -8.74 -4.90
C LYS A 175 -2.63 -9.15 -4.69
N TYR A 176 -3.55 -8.20 -4.69
CA TYR A 176 -4.96 -8.43 -4.41
C TYR A 176 -5.82 -8.66 -5.65
N GLY A 177 -5.28 -8.50 -6.85
CA GLY A 177 -6.04 -8.63 -8.10
C GLY A 177 -7.05 -7.49 -8.31
N LEU A 178 -6.74 -6.29 -7.82
CA LEU A 178 -7.51 -5.08 -8.10
C LEU A 178 -7.24 -4.60 -9.52
N TRP A 179 -8.28 -4.12 -10.20
CA TRP A 179 -8.09 -3.47 -11.50
C TRP A 179 -7.84 -1.96 -11.35
N VAL A 180 -7.53 -1.31 -12.45
CA VAL A 180 -7.34 0.14 -12.56
C VAL A 180 -8.25 0.71 -13.63
N THR A 181 -8.55 2.01 -13.56
CA THR A 181 -9.14 2.72 -14.69
C THR A 181 -8.07 3.00 -15.75
N SER A 182 -8.48 3.30 -16.99
CA SER A 182 -7.54 3.70 -18.05
C SER A 182 -6.73 4.94 -17.66
N ALA A 183 -7.38 5.94 -17.05
CA ALA A 183 -6.72 7.15 -16.56
C ALA A 183 -5.69 6.86 -15.47
N GLU A 184 -6.04 5.99 -14.51
CA GLU A 184 -5.13 5.59 -13.44
C GLU A 184 -3.92 4.82 -13.98
N LYS A 185 -4.14 3.85 -14.88
CA LYS A 185 -3.05 3.11 -15.53
C LYS A 185 -2.10 4.06 -16.28
N ALA A 186 -2.65 4.98 -17.07
CA ALA A 186 -1.84 5.95 -17.79
C ALA A 186 -1.02 6.83 -16.83
N ALA A 187 -1.59 7.28 -15.71
CA ALA A 187 -0.89 8.04 -14.70
C ALA A 187 0.23 7.24 -14.01
N MET A 188 -0.03 5.97 -13.64
CA MET A 188 0.97 5.07 -13.06
C MET A 188 2.15 4.85 -14.01
N VAL A 189 1.88 4.51 -15.27
CA VAL A 189 2.90 4.32 -16.30
C VAL A 189 3.70 5.60 -16.52
N LYS A 190 3.03 6.76 -16.63
CA LYS A 190 3.69 8.06 -16.79
C LYS A 190 4.67 8.36 -15.65
N VAL A 191 4.29 8.10 -14.40
CA VAL A 191 5.18 8.30 -13.26
C VAL A 191 6.33 7.31 -13.31
N LEU A 192 6.04 6.01 -13.42
CA LEU A 192 7.04 4.95 -13.33
C LEU A 192 8.03 4.94 -14.51
N SER A 193 7.66 5.44 -15.69
CA SER A 193 8.57 5.62 -16.81
C SER A 193 9.69 6.62 -16.51
N THR A 194 9.47 7.55 -15.57
CA THR A 194 10.52 8.47 -15.07
C THR A 194 11.37 7.85 -13.96
N CYS A 195 11.07 6.64 -13.52
CA CYS A 195 11.66 5.95 -12.37
C CYS A 195 12.28 4.61 -12.80
N SER A 196 13.20 4.63 -13.75
CA SER A 196 13.70 3.47 -14.52
C SER A 196 14.24 2.30 -13.67
N LYS A 197 14.60 2.54 -12.40
CA LYS A 197 15.14 1.52 -11.48
C LYS A 197 14.18 1.21 -10.31
N GLN A 198 12.93 1.71 -10.37
CA GLN A 198 12.01 1.51 -9.26
C GLN A 198 11.62 0.03 -9.12
N ALA A 199 12.02 -0.57 -8.01
CA ALA A 199 11.61 -1.91 -7.64
C ALA A 199 10.11 -1.97 -7.31
N LEU A 200 9.49 -3.12 -7.54
CA LEU A 200 8.14 -3.41 -7.05
C LEU A 200 8.24 -3.88 -5.59
N PRO A 201 7.65 -3.20 -4.62
CA PRO A 201 7.62 -3.68 -3.24
C PRO A 201 6.94 -5.07 -3.14
N THR A 202 7.45 -5.89 -2.25
CA THR A 202 6.92 -7.23 -1.95
C THR A 202 6.66 -7.37 -0.45
N GLY A 203 6.04 -8.49 -0.06
CA GLY A 203 5.77 -8.81 1.35
C GLY A 203 4.33 -8.49 1.76
N GLY A 204 4.18 -8.07 3.02
CA GLY A 204 2.88 -7.92 3.67
C GLY A 204 2.27 -9.26 4.11
N ASN A 205 1.08 -9.21 4.67
CA ASN A 205 0.37 -10.37 5.22
C ASN A 205 -0.29 -11.23 4.12
N PRO A 206 -0.76 -12.45 4.42
CA PRO A 206 -1.59 -13.23 3.51
C PRO A 206 -2.81 -12.47 3.01
N THR A 207 -3.28 -12.78 1.79
CA THR A 207 -4.44 -12.10 1.18
C THR A 207 -5.80 -12.49 1.75
N ASN A 208 -5.83 -13.37 2.74
CA ASN A 208 -7.01 -13.71 3.51
C ASN A 208 -6.69 -13.57 5.00
N ALA A 209 -7.52 -12.85 5.71
CA ALA A 209 -7.40 -12.72 7.17
C ALA A 209 -7.75 -14.04 7.87
N PRO A 210 -7.21 -14.28 9.07
CA PRO A 210 -7.61 -15.42 9.89
C PRO A 210 -9.11 -15.49 10.11
N ALA A 211 -9.66 -16.72 10.20
CA ALA A 211 -11.11 -16.98 10.28
C ALA A 211 -11.82 -16.34 11.50
N ARG A 212 -11.05 -15.96 12.53
CA ARG A 212 -11.60 -15.25 13.71
C ARG A 212 -12.07 -13.82 13.43
N PHE A 213 -11.65 -13.22 12.31
CA PHE A 213 -12.06 -11.86 11.94
C PHE A 213 -13.26 -11.88 11.00
N HIS A 214 -14.24 -11.03 11.28
CA HIS A 214 -15.50 -10.93 10.53
C HIS A 214 -15.75 -9.47 10.11
N ALA A 215 -16.49 -9.29 9.02
CA ALA A 215 -17.00 -8.00 8.56
C ALA A 215 -18.48 -8.16 8.17
N ASN A 216 -19.26 -7.11 8.40
CA ASN A 216 -20.68 -7.04 8.04
C ASN A 216 -20.90 -6.82 6.54
#